data_fa522f13062b5a5ddc394b348f984f6d
#
_entry.id   fa522f13062b5a5ddc394b348f984f6d
#
_cell.length_a   1.000
_cell.length_b   1.000
_cell.length_c   1.000
_cell.angle_alpha   90.00
_cell.angle_beta   90.00
_cell.angle_gamma   90.00
#
_symmetry.space_group_name_H-M   'P 1'
#
loop_
_entity.id
_entity.type
_entity.pdbx_description
1 polymer ?
#
loop_
_entity_poly.entity_id
_entity_poly.type
_entity_poly.pdbx_seq_one_letter_code
_entity_poly.pdbx_strand_id
1 'polypeptide(L)'
;MRPRVWALLLVLTSRVCAQSEPPPHPLVPTDQSRLPRLGETISMSELRIPPKAVKEIQRSQTALRSGDVRSSAAHLERALHIYPQSLEVHNDLGSRYIELREYEKAAVEFQSAIDIDPRVMQPFNNLSVAFFLLQRYPESEAAARRALDLDPRNPTSRYMLGCVLATEKRNPLEAMEMLRQTKHEFPDSRLLLAEILLRRGAINEAENELRDYLAVPGAEKKQNVERWLARLTQKGATTNSATQHSTP
;
A
#
# COMPACT_ATOMS: atom_id res chain seq x y z
N MET A 1 22.82 -10.42 1.99
CA MET A 1 22.05 -9.80 3.08
C MET A 1 20.80 -9.20 2.46
N ARG A 2 19.65 -9.80 2.67
CA ARG A 2 18.37 -9.34 2.11
C ARG A 2 17.82 -8.22 3.01
N PRO A 3 17.49 -7.02 2.51
CA PRO A 3 16.92 -5.98 3.33
C PRO A 3 15.50 -6.38 3.75
N ARG A 4 15.24 -6.27 5.04
CA ARG A 4 13.91 -6.43 5.63
C ARG A 4 13.04 -5.21 5.27
N VAL A 5 12.53 -5.18 4.05
CA VAL A 5 11.54 -4.18 3.58
C VAL A 5 10.16 -4.43 4.22
N TRP A 6 10.03 -5.54 4.93
CA TRP A 6 8.78 -6.20 5.33
C TRP A 6 7.98 -5.53 6.46
N ALA A 7 8.63 -4.74 7.32
CA ALA A 7 7.94 -4.10 8.44
C ALA A 7 7.13 -2.85 8.05
N LEU A 8 7.32 -2.35 6.83
CA LEU A 8 6.80 -1.06 6.38
C LEU A 8 5.39 -1.10 5.81
N LEU A 9 5.04 -2.19 5.12
CA LEU A 9 3.75 -2.32 4.45
C LEU A 9 2.60 -2.59 5.44
N LEU A 10 2.89 -3.24 6.57
CA LEU A 10 1.90 -3.49 7.62
C LEU A 10 1.42 -2.24 8.36
N VAL A 11 2.28 -1.22 8.47
CA VAL A 11 1.91 0.06 9.12
C VAL A 11 1.01 0.91 8.23
N LEU A 12 1.10 0.74 6.90
CA LEU A 12 0.30 1.52 5.94
C LEU A 12 -1.18 1.14 5.92
N THR A 13 -1.49 -0.14 6.11
CA THR A 13 -2.89 -0.59 6.10
C THR A 13 -3.63 -0.24 7.39
N SER A 14 -2.94 -0.24 8.54
CA SER A 14 -3.57 0.06 9.85
C SER A 14 -3.69 1.56 10.14
N ARG A 15 -2.81 2.43 9.62
CA ARG A 15 -2.90 3.89 9.86
C ARG A 15 -3.86 4.61 8.92
N VAL A 16 -4.06 4.13 7.70
CA VAL A 16 -5.05 4.72 6.78
C VAL A 16 -6.48 4.44 7.27
N CYS A 17 -6.71 3.30 7.92
CA CYS A 17 -8.04 3.00 8.50
C CYS A 17 -8.31 3.65 9.87
N ALA A 18 -7.28 4.13 10.60
CA ALA A 18 -7.44 4.61 11.98
C ALA A 18 -7.60 6.13 12.12
N GLN A 19 -7.43 6.92 11.07
CA GLN A 19 -7.43 8.40 11.16
C GLN A 19 -8.48 9.13 10.33
N SER A 20 -9.36 8.42 9.61
CA SER A 20 -10.55 9.04 9.04
C SER A 20 -11.79 8.34 9.59
N GLU A 21 -12.54 9.03 10.44
CA GLU A 21 -13.98 8.70 10.48
C GLU A 21 -14.45 8.78 9.03
N PRO A 22 -14.98 7.67 8.46
CA PRO A 22 -15.51 7.75 7.12
C PRO A 22 -16.65 8.76 7.17
N PRO A 23 -16.70 9.72 6.23
CA PRO A 23 -17.92 10.48 6.04
C PRO A 23 -19.06 9.48 5.84
N PRO A 24 -20.29 9.78 6.29
CA PRO A 24 -21.41 8.91 6.06
C PRO A 24 -21.53 8.71 4.55
N HIS A 25 -21.13 7.52 4.08
CA HIS A 25 -21.23 7.18 2.68
C HIS A 25 -22.72 7.16 2.33
N PRO A 26 -23.18 7.99 1.39
CA PRO A 26 -24.48 7.76 0.82
C PRO A 26 -24.41 6.38 0.16
N LEU A 27 -25.30 5.47 0.56
CA LEU A 27 -25.54 4.18 -0.08
C LEU A 27 -26.19 4.38 -1.46
N VAL A 28 -25.56 5.14 -2.33
CA VAL A 28 -26.03 5.35 -3.70
C VAL A 28 -25.07 4.58 -4.60
N PRO A 29 -25.54 3.64 -5.41
CA PRO A 29 -24.73 3.05 -6.46
C PRO A 29 -24.19 4.16 -7.36
N THR A 30 -22.88 4.29 -7.48
CA THR A 30 -22.22 5.26 -8.35
C THR A 30 -22.29 4.87 -9.83
N ASP A 31 -22.97 3.79 -10.15
CA ASP A 31 -23.19 3.35 -11.50
C ASP A 31 -24.46 3.97 -12.10
N GLN A 32 -24.29 5.11 -12.80
CA GLN A 32 -25.38 5.72 -13.55
C GLN A 32 -25.91 4.84 -14.71
N SER A 33 -25.16 3.81 -15.16
CA SER A 33 -25.62 2.85 -16.17
C SER A 33 -26.60 1.83 -15.60
N ARG A 34 -26.70 1.73 -14.27
CA ARG A 34 -27.68 0.91 -13.54
C ARG A 34 -28.83 1.71 -12.93
N LEU A 35 -28.97 2.98 -13.31
CA LEU A 35 -30.20 3.68 -12.95
C LEU A 35 -31.38 2.91 -13.55
N PRO A 36 -32.39 2.56 -12.73
CA PRO A 36 -33.57 1.89 -13.24
C PRO A 36 -34.19 2.75 -14.36
N ARG A 37 -34.64 2.09 -15.41
CA ARG A 37 -35.41 2.79 -16.44
C ARG A 37 -36.60 3.45 -15.75
N LEU A 38 -36.95 4.63 -16.18
CA LEU A 38 -38.12 5.39 -15.66
C LEU A 38 -39.31 4.42 -15.57
N GLY A 39 -39.72 4.06 -14.35
CA GLY A 39 -40.83 3.13 -14.08
C GLY A 39 -40.43 1.82 -13.40
N GLU A 40 -39.12 1.47 -13.28
CA GLU A 40 -38.67 0.36 -12.45
C GLU A 40 -38.44 0.85 -11.01
N THR A 41 -39.28 0.39 -10.09
CA THR A 41 -39.08 0.58 -8.66
C THR A 41 -38.06 -0.47 -8.17
N ILE A 42 -36.82 -0.05 -7.92
CA ILE A 42 -35.89 -0.90 -7.17
C ILE A 42 -36.49 -1.07 -5.76
N SER A 43 -36.74 -2.33 -5.38
CA SER A 43 -37.18 -2.62 -4.03
C SER A 43 -36.11 -2.16 -3.05
N MET A 44 -36.51 -1.40 -2.01
CA MET A 44 -35.60 -1.01 -0.90
C MET A 44 -35.00 -2.23 -0.20
N SER A 45 -35.56 -3.43 -0.40
CA SER A 45 -34.98 -4.70 0.06
C SER A 45 -33.77 -5.15 -0.77
N GLU A 46 -33.63 -4.73 -2.01
CA GLU A 46 -32.47 -5.02 -2.88
C GLU A 46 -31.28 -4.12 -2.57
N LEU A 47 -31.50 -2.99 -1.89
CA LEU A 47 -30.48 -2.03 -1.48
C LEU A 47 -29.97 -2.24 -0.04
N ARG A 48 -30.54 -3.19 0.71
CA ARG A 48 -30.20 -3.35 2.13
C ARG A 48 -29.30 -4.53 2.38
N ILE A 49 -28.10 -4.26 2.90
CA ILE A 49 -27.28 -5.30 3.54
C ILE A 49 -28.15 -6.00 4.59
N PRO A 50 -28.25 -7.34 4.56
CA PRO A 50 -29.06 -8.09 5.51
C PRO A 50 -28.67 -7.73 6.96
N PRO A 51 -29.63 -7.49 7.88
CA PRO A 51 -29.31 -7.08 9.26
C PRO A 51 -28.37 -8.05 9.98
N LYS A 52 -28.42 -9.33 9.65
CA LYS A 52 -27.51 -10.34 10.18
C LYS A 52 -26.07 -10.10 9.72
N ALA A 53 -25.85 -9.71 8.45
CA ALA A 53 -24.53 -9.37 7.94
C ALA A 53 -24.02 -8.08 8.61
N VAL A 54 -24.85 -7.05 8.74
CA VAL A 54 -24.51 -5.81 9.48
C VAL A 54 -24.04 -6.11 10.89
N LYS A 55 -24.72 -7.03 11.59
CA LYS A 55 -24.32 -7.43 12.95
C LYS A 55 -22.95 -8.09 13.00
N GLU A 56 -22.62 -8.93 12.01
CA GLU A 56 -21.30 -9.56 11.93
C GLU A 56 -20.22 -8.52 11.58
N ILE A 57 -20.48 -7.56 10.68
CA ILE A 57 -19.58 -6.46 10.37
C ILE A 57 -19.27 -5.62 11.63
N GLN A 58 -20.30 -5.28 12.42
CA GLN A 58 -20.12 -4.55 13.69
C GLN A 58 -19.28 -5.33 14.69
N ARG A 59 -19.47 -6.65 14.80
CA ARG A 59 -18.66 -7.53 15.65
C ARG A 59 -17.21 -7.56 15.20
N SER A 60 -16.97 -7.63 13.87
CA SER A 60 -15.63 -7.53 13.31
C SER A 60 -14.94 -6.23 13.71
N GLN A 61 -15.62 -5.09 13.59
CA GLN A 61 -15.09 -3.79 14.00
C GLN A 61 -14.75 -3.75 15.49
N THR A 62 -15.60 -4.37 16.33
CA THR A 62 -15.38 -4.46 17.78
C THR A 62 -14.15 -5.30 18.09
N ALA A 63 -14.02 -6.47 17.48
CA ALA A 63 -12.86 -7.33 17.61
C ALA A 63 -11.56 -6.64 17.16
N LEU A 64 -11.64 -5.88 16.05
CA LEU A 64 -10.50 -5.11 15.57
C LEU A 64 -10.06 -4.02 16.56
N ARG A 65 -11.00 -3.30 17.16
CA ARG A 65 -10.68 -2.28 18.18
C ARG A 65 -10.01 -2.87 19.43
N SER A 66 -10.30 -4.13 19.75
CA SER A 66 -9.61 -4.86 20.83
C SER A 66 -8.30 -5.50 20.41
N GLY A 67 -7.88 -5.33 19.14
CA GLY A 67 -6.66 -5.91 18.57
C GLY A 67 -6.79 -7.38 18.17
N ASP A 68 -7.99 -7.98 18.27
CA ASP A 68 -8.23 -9.36 17.86
C ASP A 68 -8.53 -9.44 16.37
N VAL A 69 -7.46 -9.40 15.54
CA VAL A 69 -7.52 -9.46 14.09
C VAL A 69 -8.15 -10.78 13.61
N ARG A 70 -7.85 -11.89 14.31
CA ARG A 70 -8.37 -13.21 13.91
C ARG A 70 -9.88 -13.31 14.10
N SER A 71 -10.41 -12.87 15.24
CA SER A 71 -11.86 -12.78 15.46
C SER A 71 -12.52 -11.80 14.48
N SER A 72 -11.85 -10.69 14.17
CA SER A 72 -12.32 -9.74 13.17
C SER A 72 -12.51 -10.41 11.82
N ALA A 73 -11.49 -11.14 11.32
CA ALA A 73 -11.58 -11.89 10.06
C ALA A 73 -12.73 -12.90 10.09
N ALA A 74 -12.85 -13.70 11.15
CA ALA A 74 -13.91 -14.70 11.27
C ALA A 74 -15.33 -14.10 11.25
N HIS A 75 -15.50 -12.87 11.76
CA HIS A 75 -16.77 -12.16 11.66
C HIS A 75 -17.04 -11.67 10.24
N LEU A 76 -16.02 -11.21 9.48
CA LEU A 76 -16.17 -10.82 8.08
C LEU A 76 -16.47 -12.03 7.19
N GLU A 77 -15.83 -13.17 7.42
CA GLU A 77 -16.18 -14.44 6.72
C GLU A 77 -17.66 -14.80 6.91
N ARG A 78 -18.18 -14.68 8.15
CA ARG A 78 -19.61 -14.90 8.41
C ARG A 78 -20.51 -13.87 7.73
N ALA A 79 -20.06 -12.61 7.67
CA ALA A 79 -20.78 -11.58 6.95
C ALA A 79 -20.87 -11.90 5.45
N LEU A 80 -19.78 -12.35 4.82
CA LEU A 80 -19.75 -12.76 3.41
C LEU A 80 -20.58 -14.03 3.15
N HIS A 81 -20.64 -14.95 4.11
CA HIS A 81 -21.55 -16.11 3.99
C HIS A 81 -23.03 -15.68 3.89
N ILE A 82 -23.42 -14.57 4.55
CA ILE A 82 -24.78 -14.02 4.50
C ILE A 82 -24.98 -13.10 3.30
N TYR A 83 -23.97 -12.32 2.95
CA TYR A 83 -24.00 -11.31 1.89
C TYR A 83 -22.72 -11.35 1.04
N PRO A 84 -22.61 -12.26 0.06
CA PRO A 84 -21.39 -12.49 -0.71
C PRO A 84 -21.00 -11.34 -1.65
N GLN A 85 -21.93 -10.47 -2.00
CA GLN A 85 -21.73 -9.38 -2.97
C GLN A 85 -21.34 -8.05 -2.30
N SER A 86 -20.60 -8.11 -1.20
CA SER A 86 -20.13 -6.89 -0.52
C SER A 86 -18.66 -6.64 -0.83
N LEU A 87 -18.41 -5.69 -1.73
CA LEU A 87 -17.06 -5.24 -2.06
C LEU A 87 -16.29 -4.82 -0.81
N GLU A 88 -16.93 -4.04 0.06
CA GLU A 88 -16.31 -3.50 1.27
C GLU A 88 -15.88 -4.62 2.23
N VAL A 89 -16.74 -5.63 2.40
CA VAL A 89 -16.43 -6.75 3.31
C VAL A 89 -15.30 -7.61 2.75
N HIS A 90 -15.28 -7.88 1.42
CA HIS A 90 -14.15 -8.55 0.79
C HIS A 90 -12.86 -7.77 0.96
N ASN A 91 -12.87 -6.46 0.70
CA ASN A 91 -11.70 -5.61 0.88
C ASN A 91 -11.21 -5.56 2.34
N ASP A 92 -12.12 -5.49 3.31
CA ASP A 92 -11.80 -5.50 4.72
C ASP A 92 -11.23 -6.86 5.16
N LEU A 93 -11.82 -7.96 4.70
CA LEU A 93 -11.33 -9.31 5.00
C LEU A 93 -9.92 -9.52 4.42
N GLY A 94 -9.69 -9.11 3.18
CA GLY A 94 -8.37 -9.13 2.58
C GLY A 94 -7.35 -8.36 3.42
N SER A 95 -7.74 -7.19 3.96
CA SER A 95 -6.88 -6.39 4.85
C SER A 95 -6.57 -7.13 6.16
N ARG A 96 -7.55 -7.85 6.74
CA ARG A 96 -7.28 -8.70 7.93
C ARG A 96 -6.34 -9.84 7.61
N TYR A 97 -6.47 -10.47 6.42
CA TYR A 97 -5.53 -11.50 6.01
C TYR A 97 -4.11 -10.98 5.78
N ILE A 98 -3.93 -9.73 5.30
CA ILE A 98 -2.59 -9.09 5.27
C ILE A 98 -2.00 -9.01 6.69
N GLU A 99 -2.78 -8.56 7.67
CA GLU A 99 -2.33 -8.44 9.06
C GLU A 99 -1.98 -9.82 9.66
N LEU A 100 -2.73 -10.86 9.30
CA LEU A 100 -2.48 -12.26 9.68
C LEU A 100 -1.35 -12.92 8.88
N ARG A 101 -0.76 -12.24 7.88
CA ARG A 101 0.24 -12.74 6.93
C ARG A 101 -0.26 -13.88 6.04
N GLU A 102 -1.55 -13.98 5.85
CA GLU A 102 -2.22 -14.94 4.96
C GLU A 102 -2.40 -14.29 3.57
N TYR A 103 -1.27 -13.98 2.91
CA TYR A 103 -1.25 -13.09 1.73
C TYR A 103 -1.98 -13.65 0.51
N GLU A 104 -1.97 -14.98 0.32
CA GLU A 104 -2.72 -15.65 -0.75
C GLU A 104 -4.22 -15.46 -0.56
N LYS A 105 -4.71 -15.63 0.67
CA LYS A 105 -6.13 -15.40 0.98
C LYS A 105 -6.49 -13.93 0.78
N ALA A 106 -5.61 -13.02 1.22
CA ALA A 106 -5.82 -11.59 0.99
C ALA A 106 -5.98 -11.27 -0.50
N ALA A 107 -5.12 -11.83 -1.35
CA ALA A 107 -5.19 -11.60 -2.79
C ALA A 107 -6.52 -12.12 -3.39
N VAL A 108 -7.03 -13.27 -2.92
CA VAL A 108 -8.33 -13.81 -3.33
C VAL A 108 -9.47 -12.86 -2.97
N GLU A 109 -9.46 -12.34 -1.74
CA GLU A 109 -10.52 -11.45 -1.27
C GLU A 109 -10.48 -10.09 -2.01
N PHE A 110 -9.30 -9.52 -2.25
CA PHE A 110 -9.18 -8.29 -3.03
C PHE A 110 -9.61 -8.50 -4.49
N GLN A 111 -9.30 -9.66 -5.08
CA GLN A 111 -9.78 -10.00 -6.42
C GLN A 111 -11.31 -10.10 -6.44
N SER A 112 -11.91 -10.73 -5.43
CA SER A 112 -13.38 -10.81 -5.30
C SER A 112 -14.01 -9.42 -5.21
N ALA A 113 -13.38 -8.49 -4.47
CA ALA A 113 -13.84 -7.10 -4.42
C ALA A 113 -13.77 -6.41 -5.80
N ILE A 114 -12.70 -6.65 -6.56
CA ILE A 114 -12.52 -6.12 -7.93
C ILE A 114 -13.57 -6.70 -8.88
N ASP A 115 -13.88 -7.98 -8.75
CA ASP A 115 -14.87 -8.65 -9.60
C ASP A 115 -16.29 -8.09 -9.38
N ILE A 116 -16.58 -7.60 -8.16
CA ILE A 116 -17.85 -6.93 -7.84
C ILE A 116 -17.92 -5.54 -8.49
N ASP A 117 -16.90 -4.70 -8.33
CA ASP A 117 -16.82 -3.41 -9.04
C ASP A 117 -15.36 -3.06 -9.42
N PRO A 118 -14.98 -3.25 -10.70
CA PRO A 118 -13.63 -2.99 -11.18
C PRO A 118 -13.30 -1.49 -11.34
N ARG A 119 -14.21 -0.59 -10.97
CA ARG A 119 -13.98 0.87 -11.01
C ARG A 119 -13.53 1.41 -9.66
N VAL A 120 -13.54 0.61 -8.62
CA VAL A 120 -13.07 0.99 -7.29
C VAL A 120 -11.57 0.75 -7.20
N MET A 121 -10.80 1.82 -6.96
CA MET A 121 -9.33 1.81 -6.97
C MET A 121 -8.74 1.04 -5.77
N GLN A 122 -9.37 1.13 -4.59
CA GLN A 122 -8.79 0.63 -3.35
C GLN A 122 -8.46 -0.87 -3.34
N PRO A 123 -9.30 -1.79 -3.83
CA PRO A 123 -8.95 -3.20 -3.93
C PRO A 123 -7.72 -3.47 -4.81
N PHE A 124 -7.50 -2.71 -5.89
CA PHE A 124 -6.30 -2.83 -6.71
C PHE A 124 -5.03 -2.43 -5.95
N ASN A 125 -5.07 -1.36 -5.15
CA ASN A 125 -3.96 -0.99 -4.29
C ASN A 125 -3.62 -2.11 -3.31
N ASN A 126 -4.64 -2.64 -2.63
CA ASN A 126 -4.47 -3.69 -1.64
C ASN A 126 -3.99 -5.01 -2.28
N LEU A 127 -4.49 -5.34 -3.48
CA LEU A 127 -4.01 -6.47 -4.27
C LEU A 127 -2.55 -6.31 -4.67
N SER A 128 -2.13 -5.10 -5.06
CA SER A 128 -0.71 -4.80 -5.33
C SER A 128 0.16 -5.06 -4.10
N VAL A 129 -0.30 -4.65 -2.91
CA VAL A 129 0.39 -4.95 -1.64
C VAL A 129 0.47 -6.46 -1.40
N ALA A 130 -0.63 -7.19 -1.56
CA ALA A 130 -0.67 -8.65 -1.36
C ALA A 130 0.33 -9.36 -2.29
N PHE A 131 0.33 -9.02 -3.58
CA PHE A 131 1.27 -9.60 -4.55
C PHE A 131 2.72 -9.21 -4.26
N PHE A 132 2.98 -7.97 -3.82
CA PHE A 132 4.33 -7.56 -3.40
C PHE A 132 4.83 -8.42 -2.22
N LEU A 133 3.98 -8.66 -1.23
CA LEU A 133 4.29 -9.50 -0.07
C LEU A 133 4.52 -10.97 -0.46
N LEU A 134 3.84 -11.44 -1.49
CA LEU A 134 4.06 -12.76 -2.11
C LEU A 134 5.30 -12.81 -3.01
N GLN A 135 6.02 -11.69 -3.21
CA GLN A 135 7.12 -11.54 -4.18
C GLN A 135 6.69 -11.77 -5.64
N ARG A 136 5.41 -11.67 -5.91
CA ARG A 136 4.82 -11.72 -7.26
C ARG A 136 4.83 -10.32 -7.86
N TYR A 137 6.04 -9.83 -8.16
CA TYR A 137 6.27 -8.44 -8.56
C TYR A 137 5.58 -8.04 -9.87
N PRO A 138 5.55 -8.87 -10.91
CA PRO A 138 4.83 -8.51 -12.15
C PRO A 138 3.33 -8.29 -11.92
N GLU A 139 2.69 -9.12 -11.10
CA GLU A 139 1.27 -8.98 -10.77
C GLU A 139 1.03 -7.77 -9.84
N SER A 140 1.96 -7.51 -8.93
CA SER A 140 1.92 -6.31 -8.08
C SER A 140 2.01 -5.04 -8.93
N GLU A 141 2.91 -4.99 -9.93
CA GLU A 141 3.02 -3.89 -10.87
C GLU A 141 1.73 -3.69 -11.65
N ALA A 142 1.17 -4.77 -12.19
CA ALA A 142 -0.07 -4.70 -12.97
C ALA A 142 -1.24 -4.13 -12.13
N ALA A 143 -1.39 -4.58 -10.89
CA ALA A 143 -2.41 -4.09 -9.97
C ALA A 143 -2.19 -2.60 -9.62
N ALA A 144 -0.94 -2.18 -9.32
CA ALA A 144 -0.61 -0.78 -9.05
C ALA A 144 -0.89 0.13 -10.24
N ARG A 145 -0.54 -0.29 -11.46
CA ARG A 145 -0.85 0.44 -12.70
C ARG A 145 -2.35 0.55 -12.92
N ARG A 146 -3.09 -0.53 -12.68
CA ARG A 146 -4.55 -0.49 -12.80
C ARG A 146 -5.19 0.48 -11.80
N ALA A 147 -4.67 0.56 -10.58
CA ALA A 147 -5.10 1.57 -9.61
C ALA A 147 -4.79 3.00 -10.09
N LEU A 148 -3.63 3.22 -10.74
CA LEU A 148 -3.26 4.52 -11.33
C LEU A 148 -4.08 4.89 -12.55
N ASP A 149 -4.58 3.92 -13.33
CA ASP A 149 -5.54 4.18 -14.42
C ASP A 149 -6.85 4.77 -13.87
N LEU A 150 -7.28 4.33 -12.67
CA LEU A 150 -8.49 4.83 -12.02
C LEU A 150 -8.27 6.16 -11.30
N ASP A 151 -7.13 6.34 -10.65
CA ASP A 151 -6.71 7.60 -10.02
C ASP A 151 -5.20 7.84 -10.23
N PRO A 152 -4.83 8.60 -11.27
CA PRO A 152 -3.44 8.87 -11.58
C PRO A 152 -2.66 9.62 -10.49
N ARG A 153 -3.37 10.25 -9.55
CA ARG A 153 -2.75 11.03 -8.46
C ARG A 153 -2.66 10.29 -7.15
N ASN A 154 -3.17 9.06 -7.08
CA ASN A 154 -3.18 8.32 -5.82
C ASN A 154 -1.76 8.05 -5.30
N PRO A 155 -1.42 8.54 -4.10
CA PRO A 155 -0.06 8.42 -3.57
C PRO A 155 0.30 6.98 -3.22
N THR A 156 -0.68 6.16 -2.76
CA THR A 156 -0.44 4.75 -2.44
C THR A 156 -0.07 3.94 -3.67
N SER A 157 -0.81 4.11 -4.77
CA SER A 157 -0.53 3.43 -6.04
C SER A 157 0.85 3.81 -6.59
N ARG A 158 1.20 5.12 -6.56
CA ARG A 158 2.52 5.60 -6.98
C ARG A 158 3.62 5.01 -6.11
N TYR A 159 3.44 5.00 -4.80
CA TYR A 159 4.40 4.40 -3.88
C TYR A 159 4.60 2.92 -4.16
N MET A 160 3.51 2.16 -4.32
CA MET A 160 3.58 0.73 -4.64
C MET A 160 4.30 0.46 -5.96
N LEU A 161 3.96 1.20 -7.02
CA LEU A 161 4.66 1.09 -8.30
C LEU A 161 6.15 1.41 -8.15
N GLY A 162 6.50 2.48 -7.45
CA GLY A 162 7.88 2.84 -7.13
C GLY A 162 8.63 1.74 -6.36
N CYS A 163 7.98 1.12 -5.37
CA CYS A 163 8.54 0.01 -4.60
C CYS A 163 8.83 -1.22 -5.48
N VAL A 164 7.88 -1.61 -6.33
CA VAL A 164 8.03 -2.77 -7.23
C VAL A 164 9.19 -2.54 -8.19
N LEU A 165 9.20 -1.41 -8.89
CA LEU A 165 10.24 -1.08 -9.87
C LEU A 165 11.63 -0.97 -9.24
N ALA A 166 11.72 -0.39 -8.02
CA ALA A 166 12.97 -0.30 -7.27
C ALA A 166 13.48 -1.70 -6.86
N THR A 167 12.59 -2.58 -6.42
CA THR A 167 12.93 -3.94 -5.98
C THR A 167 13.41 -4.80 -7.13
N GLU A 168 12.73 -4.76 -8.28
CA GLU A 168 13.13 -5.50 -9.47
C GLU A 168 14.28 -4.83 -10.24
N LYS A 169 14.70 -3.64 -9.82
CA LYS A 169 15.76 -2.84 -10.48
C LYS A 169 15.44 -2.52 -11.94
N ARG A 170 14.16 -2.43 -12.26
CA ARG A 170 13.66 -2.07 -13.59
C ARG A 170 13.23 -0.60 -13.62
N ASN A 171 13.34 0.02 -14.77
CA ASN A 171 12.89 1.40 -15.04
C ASN A 171 13.24 2.39 -13.89
N PRO A 172 14.54 2.57 -13.55
CA PRO A 172 14.93 3.37 -12.40
C PRO A 172 14.47 4.84 -12.48
N LEU A 173 14.28 5.38 -13.69
CA LEU A 173 13.76 6.74 -13.85
C LEU A 173 12.28 6.82 -13.45
N GLU A 174 11.47 5.88 -13.91
CA GLU A 174 10.06 5.80 -13.53
C GLU A 174 9.92 5.55 -12.02
N ALA A 175 10.70 4.61 -11.46
CA ALA A 175 10.72 4.37 -10.02
C ALA A 175 11.02 5.64 -9.22
N MET A 176 12.06 6.40 -9.64
CA MET A 176 12.43 7.66 -8.98
C MET A 176 11.32 8.71 -9.09
N GLU A 177 10.65 8.81 -10.23
CA GLU A 177 9.56 9.76 -10.43
C GLU A 177 8.39 9.45 -9.50
N MET A 178 7.96 8.19 -9.44
CA MET A 178 6.89 7.74 -8.55
C MET A 178 7.24 7.98 -7.07
N LEU A 179 8.45 7.64 -6.66
CA LEU A 179 8.90 7.81 -5.29
C LEU A 179 9.08 9.28 -4.89
N ARG A 180 9.54 10.16 -5.79
CA ARG A 180 9.65 11.60 -5.52
C ARG A 180 8.30 12.24 -5.19
N GLN A 181 7.25 11.81 -5.88
CA GLN A 181 5.90 12.34 -5.70
C GLN A 181 5.23 11.86 -4.40
N THR A 182 5.83 10.90 -3.70
CA THR A 182 5.23 10.26 -2.52
C THR A 182 6.02 10.47 -1.22
N LYS A 183 7.04 11.32 -1.25
CA LYS A 183 7.96 11.53 -0.09
C LYS A 183 7.28 12.13 1.15
N HIS A 184 6.18 12.83 1.00
CA HIS A 184 5.44 13.45 2.10
C HIS A 184 4.55 12.43 2.81
N GLU A 185 3.83 11.64 2.05
CA GLU A 185 2.91 10.63 2.55
C GLU A 185 3.66 9.38 3.03
N PHE A 186 4.73 9.01 2.31
CA PHE A 186 5.56 7.84 2.56
C PHE A 186 7.03 8.22 2.71
N PRO A 187 7.50 8.57 3.92
CA PRO A 187 8.90 8.97 4.15
C PRO A 187 9.93 7.94 3.65
N ASP A 188 9.57 6.65 3.68
CA ASP A 188 10.45 5.58 3.19
C ASP A 188 10.71 5.63 1.68
N SER A 189 9.93 6.40 0.91
CA SER A 189 10.25 6.72 -0.49
C SER A 189 11.66 7.30 -0.63
N ARG A 190 12.11 8.09 0.37
CA ARG A 190 13.46 8.66 0.40
C ARG A 190 14.56 7.60 0.50
N LEU A 191 14.30 6.52 1.24
CA LEU A 191 15.26 5.42 1.39
C LEU A 191 15.41 4.64 0.08
N LEU A 192 14.30 4.37 -0.61
CA LEU A 192 14.32 3.74 -1.92
C LEU A 192 14.96 4.63 -2.98
N LEU A 193 14.67 5.94 -2.95
CA LEU A 193 15.35 6.93 -3.80
C LEU A 193 16.85 6.93 -3.58
N ALA A 194 17.30 6.98 -2.32
CA ALA A 194 18.72 6.94 -1.99
C ALA A 194 19.37 5.66 -2.52
N GLU A 195 18.71 4.50 -2.40
CA GLU A 195 19.22 3.25 -2.95
C GLU A 195 19.37 3.28 -4.48
N ILE A 196 18.37 3.81 -5.20
CA ILE A 196 18.45 3.94 -6.66
C ILE A 196 19.56 4.93 -7.05
N LEU A 197 19.65 6.08 -6.37
CA LEU A 197 20.66 7.10 -6.62
C LEU A 197 22.08 6.56 -6.42
N LEU A 198 22.31 5.80 -5.34
CA LEU A 198 23.62 5.15 -5.10
C LEU A 198 23.99 4.17 -6.19
N ARG A 199 23.04 3.37 -6.67
CA ARG A 199 23.28 2.46 -7.81
C ARG A 199 23.65 3.21 -9.09
N ARG A 200 23.20 4.46 -9.24
CA ARG A 200 23.51 5.35 -10.36
C ARG A 200 24.78 6.18 -10.14
N GLY A 201 25.45 6.07 -9.01
CA GLY A 201 26.63 6.86 -8.66
C GLY A 201 26.33 8.30 -8.20
N ALA A 202 25.07 8.67 -8.04
CA ALA A 202 24.63 10.00 -7.58
C ALA A 202 24.71 10.09 -6.04
N ILE A 203 25.93 9.98 -5.49
CA ILE A 203 26.20 9.84 -4.06
C ILE A 203 25.64 11.04 -3.27
N ASN A 204 25.92 12.26 -3.72
CA ASN A 204 25.52 13.49 -3.02
C ASN A 204 23.98 13.60 -2.94
N GLU A 205 23.25 13.25 -3.99
CA GLU A 205 21.80 13.26 -4.01
C GLU A 205 21.25 12.19 -3.04
N ALA A 206 21.84 11.01 -3.03
CA ALA A 206 21.46 9.94 -2.10
C ALA A 206 21.67 10.35 -0.63
N GLU A 207 22.80 10.98 -0.31
CA GLU A 207 23.05 11.51 1.04
C GLU A 207 22.00 12.56 1.46
N ASN A 208 21.59 13.43 0.54
CA ASN A 208 20.54 14.41 0.82
C ASN A 208 19.21 13.74 1.14
N GLU A 209 18.77 12.75 0.36
CA GLU A 209 17.55 12.00 0.67
C GLU A 209 17.62 11.29 2.03
N LEU A 210 18.80 10.75 2.40
CA LEU A 210 19.00 10.12 3.70
C LEU A 210 18.97 11.13 4.86
N ARG A 211 19.58 12.32 4.71
CA ARG A 211 19.52 13.41 5.71
C ARG A 211 18.08 13.92 5.87
N ASP A 212 17.38 14.10 4.76
CA ASP A 212 15.97 14.51 4.77
C ASP A 212 15.07 13.46 5.47
N TYR A 213 15.38 12.17 5.30
CA TYR A 213 14.68 11.11 6.05
C TYR A 213 14.90 11.24 7.56
N LEU A 214 16.12 11.54 8.00
CA LEU A 214 16.44 11.73 9.43
C LEU A 214 15.72 12.92 10.04
N ALA A 215 15.40 13.94 9.23
CA ALA A 215 14.65 15.12 9.67
C ALA A 215 13.15 14.83 9.86
N VAL A 216 12.63 13.71 9.33
CA VAL A 216 11.21 13.35 9.50
C VAL A 216 10.92 13.00 10.95
N PRO A 217 9.95 13.68 11.61
CA PRO A 217 9.54 13.35 12.98
C PRO A 217 9.02 11.91 13.06
N GLY A 218 9.51 11.14 14.03
CA GLY A 218 9.03 9.75 14.24
C GLY A 218 9.52 8.73 13.22
N ALA A 219 10.48 9.07 12.35
CA ALA A 219 11.04 8.09 11.41
C ALA A 219 11.64 6.88 12.14
N GLU A 220 11.15 5.68 11.78
CA GLU A 220 11.43 4.44 12.54
C GLU A 220 12.86 3.91 12.33
N LYS A 221 13.50 4.25 11.20
CA LYS A 221 14.78 3.65 10.76
C LYS A 221 15.99 4.54 10.98
N LYS A 222 15.90 5.56 11.86
CA LYS A 222 16.95 6.57 12.05
C LYS A 222 18.33 5.97 12.29
N GLN A 223 18.47 5.04 13.23
CA GLN A 223 19.77 4.40 13.53
C GLN A 223 20.37 3.64 12.31
N ASN A 224 19.52 3.03 11.49
CA ASN A 224 19.98 2.33 10.29
C ASN A 224 20.47 3.33 9.24
N VAL A 225 19.76 4.43 9.08
CA VAL A 225 20.10 5.51 8.13
C VAL A 225 21.37 6.24 8.55
N GLU A 226 21.55 6.54 9.84
CA GLU A 226 22.79 7.13 10.38
C GLU A 226 24.01 6.23 10.10
N ARG A 227 23.88 4.91 10.34
CA ARG A 227 24.93 3.96 10.00
C ARG A 227 25.20 3.88 8.49
N TRP A 228 24.17 4.04 7.69
CA TRP A 228 24.31 4.05 6.23
C TRP A 228 25.06 5.30 5.77
N LEU A 229 24.68 6.50 6.25
CA LEU A 229 25.38 7.75 5.99
C LEU A 229 26.85 7.71 6.41
N ALA A 230 27.15 7.22 7.62
CA ALA A 230 28.52 7.10 8.11
C ALA A 230 29.42 6.25 7.18
N ARG A 231 28.86 5.17 6.61
CA ARG A 231 29.58 4.33 5.65
C ARG A 231 29.84 5.03 4.31
N LEU A 232 28.91 5.87 3.87
CA LEU A 232 29.07 6.63 2.60
C LEU A 232 30.15 7.69 2.75
N THR A 233 30.14 8.45 3.86
CA THR A 233 31.15 9.48 4.12
C THR A 233 32.57 8.90 4.28
N GLN A 234 32.71 7.73 4.92
CA GLN A 234 34.01 7.04 5.03
C GLN A 234 34.53 6.59 3.65
N LYS A 235 33.67 6.05 2.78
CA LYS A 235 34.08 5.69 1.40
C LYS A 235 34.46 6.88 0.55
N GLY A 236 33.76 8.01 0.69
CA GLY A 236 34.09 9.25 -0.02
C GLY A 236 35.45 9.82 0.41
N ALA A 237 35.79 9.74 1.71
CA ALA A 237 37.08 10.19 2.22
C ALA A 237 38.26 9.34 1.69
N THR A 238 38.08 8.01 1.59
CA THR A 238 39.13 7.11 1.07
C THR A 238 39.38 7.25 -0.42
N THR A 239 38.36 7.57 -1.21
CA THR A 239 38.51 7.82 -2.68
C THR A 239 39.20 9.16 -2.94
N ASN A 240 38.94 10.20 -2.15
CA ASN A 240 39.60 11.50 -2.29
C ASN A 240 41.09 11.47 -1.88
N SER A 241 41.47 10.68 -0.89
CA SER A 241 42.87 10.53 -0.50
C SER A 241 43.72 9.75 -1.52
N ALA A 242 43.10 8.78 -2.22
CA ALA A 242 43.78 8.00 -3.25
C ALA A 242 44.05 8.81 -4.54
N THR A 243 43.21 9.80 -4.86
CA THR A 243 43.39 10.68 -6.03
C THR A 243 44.41 11.81 -5.79
N GLN A 244 44.69 12.18 -4.54
CA GLN A 244 45.67 13.21 -4.24
C GLN A 244 47.15 12.71 -4.21
N HIS A 245 47.37 11.40 -4.22
CA HIS A 245 48.72 10.80 -4.23
C HIS A 245 49.15 10.27 -5.62
N SER A 246 48.40 10.57 -6.67
CA SER A 246 48.72 10.14 -8.05
C SER A 246 48.95 11.32 -9.03
N THR A 247 49.51 12.42 -8.54
CA THR A 247 50.12 13.45 -9.44
C THR A 247 51.62 13.29 -9.38
N PRO A 248 52.27 13.04 -10.54
CA PRO A 248 53.72 12.90 -10.66
C PRO A 248 54.45 14.23 -10.42
#